data_ed823c272062d129a7e8f6ca0499c99d
#
_entry.id   ed823c272062d129a7e8f6ca0499c99d
#
_cell.length_a   1.000
_cell.length_b   1.000
_cell.length_c   1.000
_cell.angle_alpha   90.00
_cell.angle_beta   90.00
_cell.angle_gamma   90.00
#
_symmetry.space_group_name_H-M   'P 1'
#
loop_
_entity.id
_entity.type
_entity.pdbx_description
1 polymer ?
#
loop_
_entity_poly.entity_id
_entity_poly.type
_entity_poly.pdbx_seq_one_letter_code
_entity_poly.pdbx_strand_id
1 'polypeptide(L)'
;MFDTLISHITSHLKPRFAWSPRALQAQIPIAMSLSLAQNCVPSTFGPVLYGAEILSLEANLVTNYSASVPAAFRYTSPAVQLTNATFCNVTITYTHPGQNDNLVTEAWLPENWNERFMAVGGGGWVAGRFFLSYNAMNGAIADGFATITTDAGLGSANEPSSWALNSPGNVNLYNLQNLASVSLKDEAIIGKSLIKSYYSQDPQYSYWAGCSQGGRQGLMLAQRYPDIYDGIVAGAPAINWNKLVSFVYWPHQVMNELGAFPYPCEFDAIVNKATSECDPLDGVTDGVISDIAACFKSFDPFSLVGQSITCAKKNGTQQIISEAAATVVNATWHGHVTADGQRPYHGILPGADFTGNKPTSFSQPGIVMTSCNEKGCTDEPSNLGTAWFKLFIAKNETFDLTNMSREEYDALVYSGRQQYESIVETADPDLRQFKAAGGKMVTFHGLADNIIPPGGTEDYYKAVNEVIPDIQDFYRYFEAPGLGHCFGGVSGTPTGLFEQLRNWVENGTAPDQTPIQISVGNATHNRILCPYPEKSIFNDGCGDASKAECWSCSESLVKSNTTKRAAPIFHGL
;
A
#
# COMPACT_ATOMS: atom_id res chain seq x y z
N MET A 1 31.97 -51.26 25.06
CA MET A 1 32.08 -52.72 25.04
C MET A 1 31.60 -53.20 23.72
N PHE A 2 32.54 -53.72 22.94
CA PHE A 2 32.47 -54.54 21.75
C PHE A 2 31.72 -53.97 20.56
N ASP A 3 32.38 -53.36 19.55
CA ASP A 3 33.48 -53.87 18.67
C ASP A 3 33.07 -55.06 17.80
N THR A 4 33.09 -54.78 16.47
CA THR A 4 33.86 -55.38 15.38
C THR A 4 33.40 -56.71 14.79
N LEU A 5 33.29 -56.81 13.50
CA LEU A 5 34.15 -57.50 12.51
C LEU A 5 33.42 -57.79 11.19
N ILE A 6 33.84 -57.19 10.04
CA ILE A 6 34.71 -57.77 8.98
C ILE A 6 33.99 -58.79 8.07
N SER A 7 33.86 -58.57 6.84
CA SER A 7 34.61 -58.41 5.61
C SER A 7 34.55 -59.63 4.67
N HIS A 8 34.44 -59.34 3.37
CA HIS A 8 34.86 -60.10 2.20
C HIS A 8 34.25 -61.48 1.91
N ILE A 9 33.77 -61.64 0.70
CA ILE A 9 34.37 -62.52 -0.34
C ILE A 9 33.73 -62.23 -1.73
N THR A 10 34.62 -62.18 -2.69
CA THR A 10 34.49 -61.92 -4.10
C THR A 10 34.00 -63.08 -4.95
N SER A 11 33.47 -62.76 -6.13
CA SER A 11 33.80 -63.27 -7.45
C SER A 11 32.93 -64.34 -8.14
N HIS A 12 32.61 -63.95 -9.39
CA HIS A 12 32.42 -64.77 -10.59
C HIS A 12 31.18 -65.65 -10.75
N LEU A 13 30.33 -65.25 -11.70
CA LEU A 13 30.12 -65.99 -12.97
C LEU A 13 28.96 -65.39 -13.77
N LYS A 14 29.24 -64.95 -15.04
CA LYS A 14 28.20 -64.73 -16.05
C LYS A 14 27.80 -66.08 -16.65
N PRO A 15 26.53 -66.21 -17.08
CA PRO A 15 26.29 -66.57 -18.46
C PRO A 15 25.29 -65.66 -19.17
N ARG A 16 25.58 -65.42 -20.42
CA ARG A 16 24.76 -64.75 -21.43
C ARG A 16 23.56 -65.62 -21.79
N PHE A 17 22.33 -65.03 -21.68
CA PHE A 17 21.21 -65.44 -22.51
C PHE A 17 20.65 -64.23 -23.23
N ALA A 18 20.72 -64.26 -24.56
CA ALA A 18 20.08 -63.30 -25.45
C ALA A 18 18.58 -63.62 -25.53
N TRP A 19 17.76 -62.69 -25.08
CA TRP A 19 16.35 -62.67 -25.42
C TRP A 19 16.04 -61.40 -26.21
N SER A 20 15.48 -61.57 -27.40
CA SER A 20 14.95 -60.55 -28.29
C SER A 20 13.71 -59.92 -27.63
N PRO A 21 13.64 -58.58 -27.47
CA PRO A 21 12.41 -57.94 -27.02
C PRO A 21 11.49 -57.76 -28.22
N ARG A 22 10.41 -58.51 -28.28
CA ARG A 22 9.23 -58.08 -29.03
C ARG A 22 8.69 -56.85 -28.32
N ALA A 23 8.77 -55.71 -28.98
CA ALA A 23 8.15 -54.46 -28.56
C ALA A 23 6.62 -54.63 -28.56
N LEU A 24 6.02 -54.84 -27.38
CA LEU A 24 4.64 -54.45 -27.14
C LEU A 24 4.64 -52.91 -27.04
N GLN A 25 4.28 -52.24 -28.13
CA GLN A 25 3.81 -50.89 -28.07
C GLN A 25 2.51 -50.86 -27.25
N ALA A 26 2.65 -50.60 -25.96
CA ALA A 26 1.51 -50.12 -25.15
C ALA A 26 1.10 -48.80 -25.78
N GLN A 27 -0.03 -48.73 -26.45
CA GLN A 27 -0.70 -47.48 -26.77
C GLN A 27 -1.09 -46.86 -25.44
N ILE A 28 -0.27 -45.92 -24.99
CA ILE A 28 -0.68 -44.95 -23.96
C ILE A 28 -1.85 -44.21 -24.61
N PRO A 29 -3.06 -44.21 -24.03
CA PRO A 29 -4.14 -43.38 -24.53
C PRO A 29 -3.63 -41.96 -24.46
N ILE A 30 -3.56 -41.28 -25.60
CA ILE A 30 -3.42 -39.85 -25.70
C ILE A 30 -4.68 -39.31 -25.02
N ALA A 31 -4.59 -39.03 -23.73
CA ALA A 31 -5.58 -38.19 -23.08
C ALA A 31 -5.53 -36.88 -23.88
N MET A 32 -6.56 -36.60 -24.66
CA MET A 32 -6.75 -35.30 -25.26
C MET A 32 -6.73 -34.31 -24.08
N SER A 33 -5.65 -33.57 -23.91
CA SER A 33 -5.67 -32.42 -23.02
C SER A 33 -6.70 -31.47 -23.63
N LEU A 34 -7.82 -31.31 -22.97
CA LEU A 34 -8.76 -30.25 -23.29
C LEU A 34 -7.96 -28.94 -23.32
N SER A 35 -8.23 -28.08 -24.30
CA SER A 35 -7.61 -26.75 -24.28
C SER A 35 -7.98 -26.05 -22.97
N LEU A 36 -7.10 -25.19 -22.44
CA LEU A 36 -7.38 -24.46 -21.19
C LEU A 36 -8.73 -23.72 -21.29
N ALA A 37 -9.09 -23.19 -22.47
CA ALA A 37 -10.38 -22.57 -22.70
C ALA A 37 -11.57 -23.53 -22.43
N GLN A 38 -11.45 -24.82 -22.73
CA GLN A 38 -12.51 -25.82 -22.47
C GLN A 38 -12.63 -26.15 -20.97
N ASN A 39 -11.59 -25.92 -20.20
CA ASN A 39 -11.61 -26.07 -18.73
C ASN A 39 -12.26 -24.87 -18.02
N CYS A 40 -12.61 -23.78 -18.70
CA CYS A 40 -13.27 -22.64 -18.12
C CYS A 40 -14.78 -22.89 -17.94
N VAL A 41 -15.11 -23.82 -17.07
CA VAL A 41 -16.49 -24.20 -16.70
C VAL A 41 -16.57 -24.44 -15.18
N PRO A 42 -17.71 -24.17 -14.53
CA PRO A 42 -17.84 -24.31 -13.07
C PRO A 42 -17.42 -25.68 -12.53
N SER A 43 -17.68 -26.75 -13.27
CA SER A 43 -17.33 -28.13 -12.84
C SER A 43 -15.82 -28.42 -12.76
N THR A 44 -14.98 -27.57 -13.32
CA THR A 44 -13.52 -27.66 -13.21
C THR A 44 -13.04 -27.29 -11.80
N PHE A 45 -13.75 -26.43 -11.12
CA PHE A 45 -13.33 -25.80 -9.88
C PHE A 45 -14.06 -26.37 -8.68
N GLY A 46 -13.34 -26.62 -7.60
CA GLY A 46 -13.91 -27.08 -6.34
C GLY A 46 -13.09 -26.57 -5.16
N PRO A 47 -13.07 -25.24 -4.93
CA PRO A 47 -12.30 -24.68 -3.83
C PRO A 47 -12.90 -25.13 -2.50
N VAL A 48 -12.02 -25.49 -1.56
CA VAL A 48 -12.39 -25.84 -0.19
C VAL A 48 -11.76 -24.82 0.74
N LEU A 49 -12.60 -24.12 1.50
CA LEU A 49 -12.19 -23.15 2.48
C LEU A 49 -12.69 -23.56 3.86
N TYR A 50 -11.76 -23.84 4.78
CA TYR A 50 -12.13 -24.23 6.13
C TYR A 50 -12.85 -23.08 6.86
N GLY A 51 -14.02 -23.37 7.42
CA GLY A 51 -14.83 -22.39 8.15
C GLY A 51 -15.73 -21.52 7.27
N ALA A 52 -15.78 -21.79 5.95
CA ALA A 52 -16.64 -21.09 5.02
C ALA A 52 -17.49 -22.06 4.20
N GLU A 53 -18.58 -21.54 3.62
CA GLU A 53 -19.47 -22.24 2.71
C GLU A 53 -19.51 -21.51 1.37
N ILE A 54 -19.23 -22.23 0.28
CA ILE A 54 -19.33 -21.69 -1.08
C ILE A 54 -20.81 -21.65 -1.48
N LEU A 55 -21.32 -20.46 -1.76
CA LEU A 55 -22.72 -20.22 -2.13
C LEU A 55 -22.93 -20.31 -3.64
N SER A 56 -21.99 -19.78 -4.43
CA SER A 56 -22.02 -19.87 -5.89
C SER A 56 -20.61 -19.86 -6.47
N LEU A 57 -20.47 -20.46 -7.66
CA LEU A 57 -19.27 -20.43 -8.47
C LEU A 57 -19.68 -20.26 -9.93
N GLU A 58 -19.13 -19.23 -10.56
CA GLU A 58 -19.30 -18.94 -11.99
C GLU A 58 -17.92 -18.97 -12.66
N ALA A 59 -17.87 -19.47 -13.90
CA ALA A 59 -16.65 -19.49 -14.70
C ALA A 59 -17.00 -19.09 -16.13
N ASN A 60 -16.41 -18.00 -16.62
CA ASN A 60 -16.71 -17.38 -17.89
C ASN A 60 -15.44 -17.17 -18.70
N LEU A 61 -15.36 -17.76 -19.89
CA LEU A 61 -14.23 -17.54 -20.80
C LEU A 61 -14.35 -16.14 -21.42
N VAL A 62 -13.34 -15.31 -21.17
CA VAL A 62 -13.16 -13.99 -21.78
C VAL A 62 -12.16 -14.10 -22.90
N THR A 63 -12.49 -13.61 -24.09
CA THR A 63 -11.62 -13.64 -25.29
C THR A 63 -11.54 -12.26 -25.92
N ASN A 64 -10.45 -12.01 -26.68
CA ASN A 64 -10.20 -10.74 -27.37
C ASN A 64 -10.24 -9.52 -26.43
N TYR A 65 -9.87 -9.71 -25.19
CA TYR A 65 -9.86 -8.64 -24.20
C TYR A 65 -8.64 -7.76 -24.37
N SER A 66 -8.83 -6.44 -24.30
CA SER A 66 -7.73 -5.46 -24.42
C SER A 66 -7.91 -4.35 -23.41
N ALA A 67 -6.82 -3.91 -22.77
CA ALA A 67 -6.80 -2.83 -21.80
C ALA A 67 -5.46 -2.09 -21.85
N SER A 68 -5.50 -0.79 -21.53
CA SER A 68 -4.31 0.04 -21.35
C SER A 68 -4.17 0.41 -19.88
N VAL A 69 -3.06 0.09 -19.25
CA VAL A 69 -2.83 0.37 -17.83
C VAL A 69 -1.63 1.29 -17.68
N PRO A 70 -1.83 2.55 -17.23
CA PRO A 70 -0.74 3.46 -16.97
C PRO A 70 0.10 2.99 -15.76
N ALA A 71 1.37 3.38 -15.72
CA ALA A 71 2.29 3.05 -14.63
C ALA A 71 1.75 3.49 -13.25
N ALA A 72 1.04 4.62 -13.20
CA ALA A 72 0.41 5.13 -11.98
C ALA A 72 -0.52 4.10 -11.30
N PHE A 73 -1.24 3.29 -12.06
CA PHE A 73 -2.15 2.26 -11.53
C PHE A 73 -1.49 0.88 -11.39
N ARG A 74 -0.21 0.78 -11.72
CA ARG A 74 0.62 -0.40 -11.50
C ARG A 74 1.62 -0.23 -10.36
N TYR A 75 1.71 0.99 -9.82
CA TYR A 75 2.53 1.42 -8.69
C TYR A 75 4.04 1.13 -8.83
N THR A 76 4.42 -0.11 -9.00
CA THR A 76 5.81 -0.59 -9.00
C THR A 76 6.21 -1.28 -10.30
N SER A 77 5.37 -1.18 -11.35
CA SER A 77 5.61 -1.76 -12.67
C SER A 77 5.36 -0.73 -13.79
N PRO A 78 6.01 -0.84 -14.95
CA PRO A 78 5.81 0.09 -16.05
C PRO A 78 4.40 0.00 -16.65
N ALA A 79 3.99 1.03 -17.39
CA ALA A 79 2.73 0.99 -18.14
C ALA A 79 2.70 -0.21 -19.09
N VAL A 80 1.52 -0.77 -19.33
CA VAL A 80 1.36 -1.92 -20.22
C VAL A 80 0.13 -1.80 -21.10
N GLN A 81 0.23 -2.39 -22.31
CA GLN A 81 -0.88 -2.58 -23.23
C GLN A 81 -1.20 -4.06 -23.29
N LEU A 82 -2.33 -4.46 -22.74
CA LEU A 82 -2.88 -5.80 -22.87
C LEU A 82 -3.68 -5.86 -24.18
N THR A 83 -3.37 -6.80 -25.05
CA THR A 83 -4.05 -6.95 -26.35
C THR A 83 -4.46 -8.40 -26.60
N ASN A 84 -5.70 -8.59 -27.05
CA ASN A 84 -6.25 -9.89 -27.43
C ASN A 84 -6.07 -10.99 -26.38
N ALA A 85 -6.13 -10.65 -25.11
CA ALA A 85 -5.98 -11.61 -24.02
C ALA A 85 -7.17 -12.58 -23.98
N THR A 86 -6.87 -13.82 -23.62
CA THR A 86 -7.85 -14.86 -23.30
C THR A 86 -7.59 -15.35 -21.89
N PHE A 87 -8.60 -15.35 -21.05
CA PHE A 87 -8.54 -15.83 -19.67
C PHE A 87 -9.88 -16.36 -19.18
N CYS A 88 -9.83 -17.25 -18.21
CA CYS A 88 -11.02 -17.68 -17.48
C CYS A 88 -11.29 -16.72 -16.32
N ASN A 89 -12.42 -16.04 -16.33
CA ASN A 89 -12.90 -15.24 -15.20
C ASN A 89 -13.76 -16.13 -14.30
N VAL A 90 -13.26 -16.39 -13.08
CA VAL A 90 -13.95 -17.21 -12.07
C VAL A 90 -14.39 -16.31 -10.93
N THR A 91 -15.70 -16.29 -10.67
CA THR A 91 -16.30 -15.54 -9.55
C THR A 91 -16.86 -16.53 -8.53
N ILE A 92 -16.47 -16.35 -7.27
CA ILE A 92 -16.93 -17.16 -6.15
C ILE A 92 -17.60 -16.29 -5.12
N THR A 93 -18.81 -16.67 -4.74
CA THR A 93 -19.50 -16.10 -3.58
C THR A 93 -19.49 -17.12 -2.44
N TYR A 94 -19.11 -16.67 -1.25
CA TYR A 94 -19.05 -17.52 -0.07
C TYR A 94 -19.44 -16.77 1.20
N THR A 95 -19.70 -17.50 2.26
CA THR A 95 -20.06 -16.96 3.57
C THR A 95 -19.33 -17.72 4.68
N HIS A 96 -19.14 -17.08 5.82
CA HIS A 96 -18.76 -17.73 7.06
C HIS A 96 -20.04 -18.05 7.85
N PRO A 97 -20.40 -19.33 8.06
CA PRO A 97 -21.63 -19.70 8.72
C PRO A 97 -21.79 -19.01 10.08
N GLY A 98 -22.93 -18.33 10.26
CA GLY A 98 -23.26 -17.59 11.47
C GLY A 98 -22.80 -16.14 11.52
N GLN A 99 -22.03 -15.66 10.54
CA GLN A 99 -21.57 -14.27 10.48
C GLN A 99 -22.49 -13.35 9.66
N ASN A 100 -23.39 -13.93 8.86
CA ASN A 100 -24.28 -13.21 7.95
C ASN A 100 -23.53 -12.29 6.98
N ASP A 101 -22.38 -12.73 6.53
CA ASP A 101 -21.55 -12.09 5.53
C ASP A 101 -21.76 -12.74 4.15
N ASN A 102 -21.35 -12.04 3.09
CA ASN A 102 -21.46 -12.52 1.72
C ASN A 102 -20.28 -11.98 0.90
N LEU A 103 -19.18 -12.73 0.90
CA LEU A 103 -17.94 -12.31 0.28
C LEU A 103 -17.90 -12.74 -1.19
N VAL A 104 -17.41 -11.86 -2.05
CA VAL A 104 -17.21 -12.18 -3.47
C VAL A 104 -15.73 -12.03 -3.82
N THR A 105 -15.19 -13.10 -4.39
CA THR A 105 -13.81 -13.16 -4.87
C THR A 105 -13.81 -13.41 -6.37
N GLU A 106 -12.97 -12.70 -7.11
CA GLU A 106 -12.88 -12.78 -8.56
C GLU A 106 -11.45 -13.06 -8.99
N ALA A 107 -11.25 -14.14 -9.75
CA ALA A 107 -9.95 -14.58 -10.25
C ALA A 107 -9.93 -14.59 -11.78
N TRP A 108 -8.85 -14.13 -12.39
CA TRP A 108 -8.59 -14.20 -13.81
C TRP A 108 -7.40 -15.12 -14.10
N LEU A 109 -7.64 -16.19 -14.85
CA LEU A 109 -6.69 -17.26 -15.13
C LEU A 109 -6.33 -17.23 -16.61
N PRO A 110 -5.17 -16.61 -17.03
CA PRO A 110 -4.81 -16.44 -18.42
C PRO A 110 -4.38 -17.75 -19.10
N GLU A 111 -4.65 -17.90 -20.40
CA GLU A 111 -4.13 -19.03 -21.18
C GLU A 111 -2.59 -19.06 -21.23
N ASN A 112 -1.96 -17.88 -21.34
CA ASN A 112 -0.52 -17.71 -21.35
C ASN A 112 0.03 -17.51 -19.94
N TRP A 113 -0.23 -18.46 -19.04
CA TRP A 113 0.19 -18.39 -17.65
C TRP A 113 1.71 -18.63 -17.48
N ASN A 114 2.35 -17.77 -16.70
CA ASN A 114 3.78 -17.79 -16.39
C ASN A 114 4.14 -18.57 -15.11
N GLU A 115 3.23 -19.43 -14.60
CA GLU A 115 3.36 -20.22 -13.38
C GLU A 115 3.39 -19.39 -12.08
N ARG A 116 2.95 -18.14 -12.14
CA ARG A 116 2.94 -17.23 -11.00
C ARG A 116 1.52 -16.77 -10.67
N PHE A 117 1.33 -16.45 -9.40
CA PHE A 117 0.09 -15.93 -8.86
C PHE A 117 0.28 -14.53 -8.29
N MET A 118 -0.64 -13.60 -8.54
CA MET A 118 -0.66 -12.27 -7.96
C MET A 118 -2.05 -11.95 -7.43
N ALA A 119 -2.16 -11.72 -6.11
CA ALA A 119 -3.33 -11.10 -5.53
C ALA A 119 -3.16 -9.59 -5.42
N VAL A 120 -4.25 -8.84 -5.59
CA VAL A 120 -4.22 -7.37 -5.63
C VAL A 120 -5.18 -6.77 -4.62
N GLY A 121 -4.70 -5.75 -3.91
CA GLY A 121 -5.41 -5.12 -2.79
C GLY A 121 -6.42 -4.04 -3.18
N GLY A 122 -7.01 -3.44 -2.15
CA GLY A 122 -7.99 -2.38 -2.22
C GLY A 122 -7.46 -0.97 -1.99
N GLY A 123 -8.38 -0.04 -1.66
CA GLY A 123 -8.07 1.36 -1.37
C GLY A 123 -9.15 1.99 -0.47
N GLY A 124 -8.77 2.87 0.45
CA GLY A 124 -9.71 3.48 1.39
C GLY A 124 -10.48 2.45 2.22
N TRP A 125 -11.80 2.51 2.18
CA TRP A 125 -12.71 1.55 2.83
C TRP A 125 -13.06 0.34 1.96
N VAL A 126 -12.41 0.17 0.80
CA VAL A 126 -12.67 -0.92 -0.15
C VAL A 126 -11.59 -1.99 -0.02
N ALA A 127 -11.98 -3.24 0.15
CA ALA A 127 -11.04 -4.35 0.25
C ALA A 127 -10.40 -4.73 -1.09
N GLY A 128 -11.14 -4.60 -2.18
CA GLY A 128 -10.74 -4.90 -3.55
C GLY A 128 -11.96 -4.86 -4.49
N ARG A 129 -11.88 -5.49 -5.68
CA ARG A 129 -12.93 -5.55 -6.70
C ARG A 129 -13.48 -4.17 -7.09
N PHE A 130 -12.59 -3.19 -7.25
CA PHE A 130 -12.92 -1.84 -7.68
C PHE A 130 -11.95 -1.36 -8.76
N PHE A 131 -12.12 -0.12 -9.23
CA PHE A 131 -11.37 0.41 -10.36
C PHE A 131 -9.86 0.17 -10.31
N LEU A 132 -9.19 0.44 -9.16
CA LEU A 132 -7.74 0.26 -9.06
C LEU A 132 -7.35 -1.23 -9.03
N SER A 133 -8.12 -2.09 -8.36
CA SER A 133 -7.88 -3.53 -8.37
C SER A 133 -7.98 -4.12 -9.77
N TYR A 134 -8.99 -3.73 -10.55
CA TYR A 134 -9.12 -4.21 -11.93
C TYR A 134 -7.99 -3.71 -12.85
N ASN A 135 -7.47 -2.48 -12.63
CA ASN A 135 -6.28 -2.03 -13.34
C ASN A 135 -5.04 -2.85 -12.96
N ALA A 136 -4.86 -3.17 -11.69
CA ALA A 136 -3.77 -4.04 -11.24
C ALA A 136 -3.89 -5.47 -11.80
N MET A 137 -5.11 -6.04 -11.84
CA MET A 137 -5.38 -7.35 -12.48
C MET A 137 -5.09 -7.34 -13.99
N ASN A 138 -5.46 -6.27 -14.70
CA ASN A 138 -5.09 -6.09 -16.10
C ASN A 138 -3.56 -6.11 -16.30
N GLY A 139 -2.84 -5.44 -15.41
CA GLY A 139 -1.38 -5.47 -15.40
C GLY A 139 -0.82 -6.87 -15.14
N ALA A 140 -1.38 -7.58 -14.16
CA ALA A 140 -0.98 -8.96 -13.82
C ALA A 140 -1.19 -9.93 -15.00
N ILE A 141 -2.36 -9.89 -15.64
CA ILE A 141 -2.64 -10.69 -16.85
C ILE A 141 -1.65 -10.36 -17.99
N ALA A 142 -1.34 -9.08 -18.19
CA ALA A 142 -0.39 -8.67 -19.23
C ALA A 142 1.02 -9.21 -18.98
N ASP A 143 1.40 -9.37 -17.71
CA ASP A 143 2.67 -9.99 -17.30
C ASP A 143 2.58 -11.54 -17.22
N GLY A 144 1.42 -12.13 -17.53
CA GLY A 144 1.18 -13.58 -17.55
C GLY A 144 0.84 -14.20 -16.20
N PHE A 145 0.52 -13.42 -15.18
CA PHE A 145 0.12 -13.93 -13.86
C PHE A 145 -1.34 -14.37 -13.85
N ALA A 146 -1.66 -15.46 -13.16
CA ALA A 146 -3.00 -15.67 -12.64
C ALA A 146 -3.23 -14.65 -11.51
N THR A 147 -4.41 -14.04 -11.45
CA THR A 147 -4.65 -12.93 -10.51
C THR A 147 -6.01 -13.01 -9.85
N ILE A 148 -6.13 -12.40 -8.67
CA ILE A 148 -7.35 -12.45 -7.84
C ILE A 148 -7.54 -11.14 -7.07
N THR A 149 -8.79 -10.85 -6.72
CA THR A 149 -9.19 -9.77 -5.81
C THR A 149 -10.50 -10.13 -5.09
N THR A 150 -10.73 -9.56 -3.91
CA THR A 150 -11.96 -9.79 -3.11
C THR A 150 -12.60 -8.47 -2.70
N ASP A 151 -13.96 -8.45 -2.59
CA ASP A 151 -14.66 -7.32 -1.97
C ASP A 151 -14.81 -7.44 -0.45
N ALA A 152 -14.37 -8.56 0.13
CA ALA A 152 -14.54 -8.88 1.55
C ALA A 152 -16.02 -8.86 2.04
N GLY A 153 -16.99 -8.93 1.12
CA GLY A 153 -18.41 -8.79 1.42
C GLY A 153 -18.87 -7.34 1.66
N LEU A 154 -18.05 -6.35 1.30
CA LEU A 154 -18.26 -4.93 1.61
C LEU A 154 -18.70 -4.12 0.38
N GLY A 155 -18.63 -4.74 -0.80
CA GLY A 155 -18.86 -4.06 -2.08
C GLY A 155 -17.68 -3.18 -2.50
N SER A 156 -17.90 -2.32 -3.51
CA SER A 156 -16.88 -1.48 -4.13
C SER A 156 -17.01 0.02 -3.84
N ALA A 157 -17.96 0.41 -3.00
CA ALA A 157 -18.16 1.81 -2.62
C ALA A 157 -17.14 2.22 -1.53
N ASN A 158 -16.49 3.38 -1.75
CA ASN A 158 -15.57 3.93 -0.75
C ASN A 158 -16.32 4.62 0.41
N GLU A 159 -17.46 4.05 0.79
CA GLU A 159 -18.37 4.50 1.82
C GLU A 159 -18.75 3.31 2.71
N PRO A 160 -18.30 3.26 3.97
CA PRO A 160 -18.56 2.10 4.83
C PRO A 160 -19.96 2.09 5.48
N SER A 161 -20.79 3.11 5.28
CA SER A 161 -22.10 3.23 5.93
C SER A 161 -23.02 2.04 5.66
N SER A 162 -22.94 1.42 4.48
CA SER A 162 -23.77 0.27 4.13
C SER A 162 -23.43 -1.02 4.88
N TRP A 163 -22.24 -1.10 5.49
CA TRP A 163 -21.75 -2.33 6.11
C TRP A 163 -21.17 -2.17 7.52
N ALA A 164 -20.84 -0.93 7.93
CA ALA A 164 -20.15 -0.68 9.20
C ALA A 164 -21.00 -0.99 10.43
N LEU A 165 -22.30 -0.73 10.37
CA LEU A 165 -23.21 -0.93 11.49
C LEU A 165 -24.29 -1.98 11.17
N ASN A 166 -24.53 -2.88 12.12
CA ASN A 166 -25.73 -3.71 12.13
C ASN A 166 -26.99 -2.91 12.54
N SER A 167 -26.81 -1.91 13.40
CA SER A 167 -27.80 -0.96 13.87
C SER A 167 -27.10 0.19 14.59
N PRO A 168 -27.74 1.32 14.87
CA PRO A 168 -27.16 2.37 15.70
C PRO A 168 -26.61 1.82 17.01
N GLY A 169 -25.36 2.17 17.34
CA GLY A 169 -24.63 1.68 18.50
C GLY A 169 -23.98 0.30 18.35
N ASN A 170 -24.19 -0.42 17.23
CA ASN A 170 -23.75 -1.80 17.06
C ASN A 170 -22.91 -1.99 15.78
N VAL A 171 -21.59 -1.95 15.91
CA VAL A 171 -20.65 -2.16 14.79
C VAL A 171 -20.71 -3.60 14.29
N ASN A 172 -20.71 -3.78 12.98
CA ASN A 172 -20.53 -5.08 12.35
C ASN A 172 -19.04 -5.49 12.41
N LEU A 173 -18.66 -6.15 13.50
CA LEU A 173 -17.28 -6.56 13.72
C LEU A 173 -16.80 -7.63 12.74
N TYR A 174 -17.68 -8.47 12.22
CA TYR A 174 -17.30 -9.48 11.23
C TYR A 174 -16.90 -8.81 9.91
N ASN A 175 -17.65 -7.83 9.45
CA ASN A 175 -17.29 -7.06 8.26
C ASN A 175 -15.97 -6.30 8.46
N LEU A 176 -15.74 -5.73 9.65
CA LEU A 176 -14.48 -5.08 9.95
C LEU A 176 -13.30 -6.08 9.97
N GLN A 177 -13.49 -7.30 10.49
CA GLN A 177 -12.49 -8.37 10.46
C GLN A 177 -12.23 -8.86 9.03
N ASN A 178 -13.27 -8.95 8.20
CA ASN A 178 -13.14 -9.28 6.79
C ASN A 178 -12.29 -8.21 6.06
N LEU A 179 -12.57 -6.91 6.27
CA LEU A 179 -11.73 -5.82 5.76
C LEU A 179 -10.28 -5.93 6.26
N ALA A 180 -10.12 -6.26 7.55
CA ALA A 180 -8.81 -6.22 8.21
C ALA A 180 -7.88 -7.36 7.77
N SER A 181 -8.37 -8.61 7.76
CA SER A 181 -7.48 -9.75 7.61
C SER A 181 -8.11 -11.05 7.12
N VAL A 182 -9.37 -11.37 7.47
CA VAL A 182 -9.95 -12.69 7.21
C VAL A 182 -10.06 -12.97 5.71
N SER A 183 -10.66 -12.04 4.97
CA SER A 183 -10.83 -12.18 3.51
C SER A 183 -9.52 -12.32 2.74
N LEU A 184 -8.42 -11.76 3.26
CA LEU A 184 -7.09 -11.82 2.62
C LEU A 184 -6.51 -13.23 2.60
N LYS A 185 -6.69 -13.98 3.70
CA LYS A 185 -6.31 -15.39 3.77
C LYS A 185 -7.18 -16.24 2.86
N ASP A 186 -8.49 -16.00 2.90
CA ASP A 186 -9.47 -16.76 2.13
C ASP A 186 -9.22 -16.60 0.63
N GLU A 187 -8.99 -15.35 0.19
CA GLU A 187 -8.63 -14.99 -1.18
C GLU A 187 -7.42 -15.77 -1.68
N ALA A 188 -6.37 -15.85 -0.87
CA ALA A 188 -5.16 -16.58 -1.23
C ALA A 188 -5.40 -18.09 -1.36
N ILE A 189 -6.15 -18.69 -0.43
CA ILE A 189 -6.50 -20.12 -0.45
C ILE A 189 -7.36 -20.42 -1.67
N ILE A 190 -8.39 -19.62 -1.92
CA ILE A 190 -9.26 -19.74 -3.10
C ILE A 190 -8.43 -19.62 -4.38
N GLY A 191 -7.62 -18.57 -4.52
CA GLY A 191 -6.81 -18.33 -5.71
C GLY A 191 -5.88 -19.48 -6.04
N LYS A 192 -5.12 -19.99 -5.07
CA LYS A 192 -4.24 -21.16 -5.25
C LYS A 192 -5.02 -22.43 -5.63
N SER A 193 -6.21 -22.64 -5.04
CA SER A 193 -7.07 -23.76 -5.38
C SER A 193 -7.61 -23.68 -6.82
N LEU A 194 -8.02 -22.49 -7.27
CA LEU A 194 -8.48 -22.27 -8.64
C LEU A 194 -7.37 -22.50 -9.66
N ILE A 195 -6.16 -22.00 -9.38
CA ILE A 195 -4.96 -22.20 -10.22
C ILE A 195 -4.67 -23.69 -10.35
N LYS A 196 -4.63 -24.42 -9.25
CA LYS A 196 -4.41 -25.88 -9.25
C LYS A 196 -5.45 -26.63 -10.06
N SER A 197 -6.72 -26.24 -9.93
CA SER A 197 -7.82 -26.87 -10.68
C SER A 197 -7.71 -26.61 -12.19
N TYR A 198 -7.40 -25.39 -12.57
CA TYR A 198 -7.37 -24.96 -13.96
C TYR A 198 -6.14 -25.42 -14.72
N TYR A 199 -4.94 -25.28 -14.13
CA TYR A 199 -3.67 -25.61 -14.76
C TYR A 199 -3.12 -26.98 -14.36
N SER A 200 -3.77 -27.69 -13.44
CA SER A 200 -3.33 -28.98 -12.88
C SER A 200 -1.98 -28.91 -12.14
N GLN A 201 -1.57 -27.73 -11.71
CA GLN A 201 -0.37 -27.50 -10.90
C GLN A 201 -0.55 -26.29 -9.98
N ASP A 202 0.18 -26.26 -8.87
CA ASP A 202 0.24 -25.12 -7.96
C ASP A 202 1.09 -23.99 -8.57
N PRO A 203 0.88 -22.72 -8.21
CA PRO A 203 1.78 -21.66 -8.64
C PRO A 203 3.18 -21.87 -8.07
N GLN A 204 4.21 -21.61 -8.88
CA GLN A 204 5.61 -21.73 -8.47
C GLN A 204 5.96 -20.63 -7.44
N TYR A 205 5.45 -19.43 -7.68
CA TYR A 205 5.60 -18.27 -6.78
C TYR A 205 4.29 -17.51 -6.66
N SER A 206 4.08 -16.91 -5.49
CA SER A 206 2.88 -16.16 -5.15
C SER A 206 3.25 -14.77 -4.64
N TYR A 207 2.58 -13.75 -5.19
CA TYR A 207 2.86 -12.35 -4.88
C TYR A 207 1.60 -11.62 -4.42
N TRP A 208 1.81 -10.63 -3.55
CA TRP A 208 0.83 -9.61 -3.22
C TRP A 208 1.29 -8.26 -3.75
N ALA A 209 0.39 -7.49 -4.35
CA ALA A 209 0.64 -6.12 -4.76
C ALA A 209 -0.49 -5.18 -4.31
N GLY A 210 -0.14 -4.15 -3.55
CA GLY A 210 -1.09 -3.16 -3.10
C GLY A 210 -0.44 -1.88 -2.59
N CYS A 211 -1.20 -0.79 -2.63
CA CYS A 211 -0.82 0.50 -2.09
C CYS A 211 -1.93 1.04 -1.19
N SER A 212 -1.63 1.92 -0.23
CA SER A 212 -2.64 2.47 0.69
C SER A 212 -3.27 1.39 1.57
N GLN A 213 -4.59 1.23 1.53
CA GLN A 213 -5.28 0.08 2.11
C GLN A 213 -4.69 -1.24 1.59
N GLY A 214 -4.36 -1.35 0.30
CA GLY A 214 -3.70 -2.53 -0.27
C GLY A 214 -2.28 -2.75 0.29
N GLY A 215 -1.56 -1.69 0.62
CA GLY A 215 -0.29 -1.75 1.35
C GLY A 215 -0.47 -2.24 2.79
N ARG A 216 -1.49 -1.75 3.50
CA ARG A 216 -1.88 -2.27 4.82
C ARG A 216 -2.20 -3.76 4.76
N GLN A 217 -2.98 -4.18 3.77
CA GLN A 217 -3.33 -5.58 3.56
C GLN A 217 -2.06 -6.44 3.36
N GLY A 218 -1.08 -5.97 2.56
CA GLY A 218 0.20 -6.66 2.38
C GLY A 218 0.98 -6.83 3.68
N LEU A 219 1.06 -5.80 4.52
CA LEU A 219 1.69 -5.88 5.85
C LEU A 219 0.90 -6.79 6.80
N MET A 220 -0.44 -6.76 6.76
CA MET A 220 -1.27 -7.68 7.54
C MET A 220 -1.04 -9.15 7.16
N LEU A 221 -0.84 -9.42 5.87
CA LEU A 221 -0.50 -10.76 5.38
C LEU A 221 0.85 -11.21 5.94
N ALA A 222 1.89 -10.37 5.90
CA ALA A 222 3.19 -10.68 6.48
C ALA A 222 3.12 -10.93 7.99
N GLN A 223 2.27 -10.20 8.71
CA GLN A 223 2.10 -10.31 10.17
C GLN A 223 1.30 -11.55 10.58
N ARG A 224 0.18 -11.84 9.92
CA ARG A 224 -0.77 -12.87 10.37
C ARG A 224 -0.74 -14.15 9.56
N TYR A 225 -0.31 -14.10 8.31
CA TYR A 225 -0.32 -15.23 7.36
C TYR A 225 1.00 -15.32 6.62
N PRO A 226 2.11 -15.51 7.36
CA PRO A 226 3.47 -15.26 6.89
C PRO A 226 3.97 -16.21 5.79
N ASP A 227 3.29 -17.32 5.55
CA ASP A 227 3.64 -18.38 4.58
C ASP A 227 2.76 -18.36 3.32
N ILE A 228 1.86 -17.38 3.19
CA ILE A 228 0.89 -17.36 2.09
C ILE A 228 1.50 -16.80 0.80
N TYR A 229 2.35 -15.78 0.88
CA TYR A 229 2.99 -15.14 -0.28
C TYR A 229 4.50 -15.14 -0.16
N ASP A 230 5.19 -15.41 -1.28
CA ASP A 230 6.64 -15.39 -1.37
C ASP A 230 7.19 -13.96 -1.47
N GLY A 231 6.44 -13.07 -2.13
CA GLY A 231 6.80 -11.66 -2.31
C GLY A 231 5.63 -10.72 -2.05
N ILE A 232 5.89 -9.61 -1.33
CA ILE A 232 4.89 -8.60 -0.99
C ILE A 232 5.37 -7.21 -1.42
N VAL A 233 4.56 -6.52 -2.25
CA VAL A 233 4.64 -5.07 -2.43
C VAL A 233 3.61 -4.40 -1.52
N ALA A 234 4.08 -3.59 -0.57
CA ALA A 234 3.25 -2.81 0.35
C ALA A 234 3.57 -1.32 0.19
N GLY A 235 2.99 -0.67 -0.83
CA GLY A 235 3.21 0.75 -1.10
C GLY A 235 2.41 1.65 -0.15
N ALA A 236 2.99 2.77 0.30
CA ALA A 236 2.35 3.80 1.14
C ALA A 236 1.30 3.21 2.11
N PRO A 237 1.68 2.25 2.98
CA PRO A 237 0.73 1.40 3.69
C PRO A 237 -0.08 2.17 4.73
N ALA A 238 -1.41 1.99 4.72
CA ALA A 238 -2.34 2.59 5.67
C ALA A 238 -2.32 1.89 7.04
N ILE A 239 -1.14 1.73 7.61
CA ILE A 239 -0.91 1.13 8.93
C ILE A 239 -1.08 2.15 10.07
N ASN A 240 -1.06 1.68 11.31
CA ASN A 240 -1.45 2.50 12.45
C ASN A 240 -2.86 3.09 12.23
N TRP A 241 -3.78 2.23 11.79
CA TRP A 241 -5.09 2.60 11.23
C TRP A 241 -5.83 3.66 12.05
N ASN A 242 -5.98 3.41 13.35
CA ASN A 242 -6.70 4.35 14.20
C ASN A 242 -6.05 5.73 14.25
N LYS A 243 -4.72 5.79 14.38
CA LYS A 243 -3.99 7.07 14.41
C LYS A 243 -4.06 7.77 13.06
N LEU A 244 -3.85 7.01 11.98
CA LEU A 244 -3.90 7.52 10.61
C LEU A 244 -5.27 8.10 10.27
N VAL A 245 -6.33 7.31 10.44
CA VAL A 245 -7.67 7.71 10.00
C VAL A 245 -8.23 8.84 10.86
N SER A 246 -7.85 8.89 12.14
CA SER A 246 -8.11 10.05 12.99
C SER A 246 -7.34 11.28 12.51
N PHE A 247 -6.06 11.14 12.14
CA PHE A 247 -5.26 12.24 11.60
C PHE A 247 -5.84 12.81 10.29
N VAL A 248 -6.48 12.01 9.44
CA VAL A 248 -7.15 12.53 8.23
C VAL A 248 -8.22 13.57 8.56
N TYR A 249 -8.83 13.52 9.74
CA TYR A 249 -9.77 14.53 10.22
C TYR A 249 -9.08 15.69 11.00
N TRP A 250 -7.83 15.56 11.39
CA TRP A 250 -7.12 16.52 12.25
C TRP A 250 -7.09 17.96 11.71
N PRO A 251 -6.82 18.25 10.44
CA PRO A 251 -6.88 19.61 9.92
C PRO A 251 -8.26 20.26 10.09
N HIS A 252 -9.33 19.48 9.97
CA HIS A 252 -10.71 19.92 10.15
C HIS A 252 -11.02 20.20 11.62
N GLN A 253 -10.51 19.37 12.53
CA GLN A 253 -10.60 19.64 13.96
C GLN A 253 -9.95 21.00 14.30
N VAL A 254 -8.79 21.29 13.74
CA VAL A 254 -8.10 22.58 13.94
C VAL A 254 -8.91 23.75 13.35
N MET A 255 -9.45 23.60 12.14
CA MET A 255 -10.31 24.62 11.52
C MET A 255 -11.58 24.87 12.35
N ASN A 256 -12.21 23.83 12.88
CA ASN A 256 -13.38 23.94 13.73
C ASN A 256 -13.07 24.67 15.06
N GLU A 257 -11.96 24.34 15.71
CA GLU A 257 -11.51 25.04 16.94
C GLU A 257 -11.21 26.53 16.70
N LEU A 258 -10.65 26.86 15.52
CA LEU A 258 -10.40 28.25 15.12
C LEU A 258 -11.69 28.99 14.70
N GLY A 259 -12.76 28.25 14.37
CA GLY A 259 -13.95 28.82 13.72
C GLY A 259 -13.65 29.48 12.37
N ALA A 260 -12.61 29.02 11.66
CA ALA A 260 -12.09 29.65 10.45
C ALA A 260 -11.74 28.60 9.40
N PHE A 261 -12.24 28.81 8.18
CA PHE A 261 -12.07 27.90 7.04
C PHE A 261 -11.38 28.69 5.89
N PRO A 262 -10.03 28.65 5.80
CA PRO A 262 -9.29 29.38 4.77
C PRO A 262 -9.61 28.89 3.34
N TYR A 263 -9.36 29.76 2.35
CA TYR A 263 -9.45 29.37 0.95
C TYR A 263 -8.32 28.39 0.59
N PRO A 264 -8.58 27.38 -0.26
CA PRO A 264 -7.53 26.43 -0.69
C PRO A 264 -6.27 27.09 -1.27
N CYS A 265 -6.43 28.22 -1.97
CA CYS A 265 -5.31 28.99 -2.52
C CYS A 265 -4.34 29.52 -1.46
N GLU A 266 -4.78 29.73 -0.21
CA GLU A 266 -3.89 30.14 0.89
C GLU A 266 -2.97 28.96 1.28
N PHE A 267 -3.52 27.76 1.41
CA PHE A 267 -2.75 26.53 1.66
C PHE A 267 -1.77 26.25 0.52
N ASP A 268 -2.25 26.30 -0.73
CA ASP A 268 -1.44 26.06 -1.93
C ASP A 268 -0.27 27.05 -2.03
N ALA A 269 -0.49 28.33 -1.69
CA ALA A 269 0.55 29.34 -1.68
C ALA A 269 1.65 29.04 -0.64
N ILE A 270 1.27 28.62 0.56
CA ILE A 270 2.23 28.25 1.62
C ILE A 270 3.03 27.00 1.19
N VAL A 271 2.37 25.95 0.69
CA VAL A 271 3.03 24.73 0.24
C VAL A 271 3.97 24.98 -0.93
N ASN A 272 3.54 25.79 -1.92
CA ASN A 272 4.39 26.13 -3.07
C ASN A 272 5.62 26.94 -2.65
N LYS A 273 5.46 27.85 -1.68
CA LYS A 273 6.59 28.65 -1.16
C LYS A 273 7.56 27.76 -0.38
N ALA A 274 7.06 26.86 0.47
CA ALA A 274 7.88 25.87 1.16
C ALA A 274 8.66 25.01 0.16
N THR A 275 8.00 24.50 -0.90
CA THR A 275 8.69 23.74 -1.94
C THR A 275 9.82 24.55 -2.57
N SER A 276 9.56 25.80 -2.98
CA SER A 276 10.58 26.62 -3.64
C SER A 276 11.77 27.02 -2.75
N GLU A 277 11.58 27.12 -1.43
CA GLU A 277 12.63 27.47 -0.49
C GLU A 277 13.41 26.24 0.02
N CYS A 278 12.74 25.10 0.11
CA CYS A 278 13.34 23.88 0.63
C CYS A 278 13.97 22.98 -0.43
N ASP A 279 13.54 23.06 -1.68
CA ASP A 279 14.08 22.31 -2.83
C ASP A 279 15.62 22.36 -2.89
N PRO A 280 16.29 23.54 -2.85
CA PRO A 280 17.75 23.58 -2.97
C PRO A 280 18.53 23.10 -1.72
N LEU A 281 17.86 22.70 -0.65
CA LEU A 281 18.53 22.36 0.62
C LEU A 281 19.27 21.01 0.60
N ASP A 282 18.96 20.13 -0.34
CA ASP A 282 19.68 18.88 -0.59
C ASP A 282 20.88 19.07 -1.57
N GLY A 283 21.10 20.32 -2.05
CA GLY A 283 22.15 20.69 -3.00
C GLY A 283 21.70 20.66 -4.47
N VAL A 284 20.47 20.27 -4.77
CA VAL A 284 19.90 20.20 -6.12
C VAL A 284 18.60 20.99 -6.18
N THR A 285 18.32 21.62 -7.32
CA THR A 285 17.04 22.30 -7.56
C THR A 285 16.32 21.53 -8.65
N ASP A 286 15.40 20.66 -8.26
CA ASP A 286 14.65 19.76 -9.16
C ASP A 286 13.14 19.73 -8.88
N GLY A 287 12.68 20.67 -8.03
CA GLY A 287 11.25 20.89 -7.74
C GLY A 287 10.67 19.97 -6.66
N VAL A 288 11.51 19.24 -5.93
CA VAL A 288 11.08 18.38 -4.81
C VAL A 288 11.86 18.69 -3.53
N ILE A 289 11.26 18.39 -2.39
CA ILE A 289 11.94 18.50 -1.10
C ILE A 289 12.45 17.09 -0.73
N SER A 290 13.78 16.91 -0.73
CA SER A 290 14.43 15.66 -0.31
C SER A 290 14.96 15.75 1.12
N ASP A 291 15.45 16.90 1.57
CA ASP A 291 15.87 17.11 2.98
C ASP A 291 14.73 17.73 3.80
N ILE A 292 13.81 16.89 4.23
CA ILE A 292 12.67 17.30 5.06
C ILE A 292 13.12 17.94 6.38
N ALA A 293 14.19 17.43 6.99
CA ALA A 293 14.68 17.94 8.27
C ALA A 293 15.27 19.35 8.14
N ALA A 294 15.97 19.62 7.05
CA ALA A 294 16.45 20.98 6.73
C ALA A 294 15.27 21.93 6.44
N CYS A 295 14.26 21.47 5.71
CA CYS A 295 13.06 22.25 5.42
C CYS A 295 12.34 22.69 6.69
N PHE A 296 12.06 21.79 7.63
CA PHE A 296 11.42 22.14 8.92
C PHE A 296 12.23 23.11 9.78
N LYS A 297 13.55 23.20 9.58
CA LYS A 297 14.40 24.16 10.30
C LYS A 297 14.44 25.54 9.65
N SER A 298 14.27 25.61 8.33
CA SER A 298 14.49 26.84 7.57
C SER A 298 13.21 27.55 7.16
N PHE A 299 12.08 26.84 7.07
CA PHE A 299 10.81 27.39 6.61
C PHE A 299 9.78 27.48 7.74
N ASP A 300 9.22 28.69 7.89
CA ASP A 300 8.12 28.96 8.83
C ASP A 300 6.88 29.42 8.05
N PRO A 301 5.75 28.67 8.07
CA PRO A 301 4.52 29.05 7.36
C PRO A 301 3.94 30.39 7.83
N PHE A 302 4.20 30.80 9.08
CA PHE A 302 3.73 32.08 9.61
C PHE A 302 4.43 33.31 8.99
N SER A 303 5.60 33.14 8.40
CA SER A 303 6.32 34.21 7.68
C SER A 303 5.54 34.76 6.48
N LEU A 304 4.53 34.02 6.00
CA LEU A 304 3.71 34.40 4.85
C LEU A 304 2.39 35.08 5.23
N VAL A 305 2.05 35.16 6.50
CA VAL A 305 0.82 35.80 6.96
C VAL A 305 0.80 37.27 6.57
N GLY A 306 -0.32 37.72 6.02
CA GLY A 306 -0.48 39.10 5.53
C GLY A 306 -0.04 39.31 4.07
N GLN A 307 0.60 38.33 3.42
CA GLN A 307 0.95 38.42 2.01
C GLN A 307 -0.27 38.27 1.10
N SER A 308 -0.30 39.07 0.03
CA SER A 308 -1.39 39.04 -0.96
C SER A 308 -1.09 38.02 -2.06
N ILE A 309 -2.08 37.17 -2.35
CA ILE A 309 -2.03 36.16 -3.40
C ILE A 309 -3.26 36.25 -4.32
N THR A 310 -3.16 35.71 -5.55
CA THR A 310 -4.30 35.59 -6.45
C THR A 310 -5.03 34.27 -6.20
N CYS A 311 -6.34 34.33 -5.99
CA CYS A 311 -7.15 33.16 -5.67
C CYS A 311 -8.19 32.89 -6.77
N ALA A 312 -8.04 31.78 -7.51
CA ALA A 312 -8.95 31.40 -8.60
C ALA A 312 -10.38 31.13 -8.09
N LYS A 313 -10.52 30.49 -6.94
CA LYS A 313 -11.83 30.19 -6.30
C LYS A 313 -12.61 31.44 -5.86
N LYS A 314 -11.96 32.62 -5.91
CA LYS A 314 -12.52 33.93 -5.59
C LYS A 314 -12.55 34.84 -6.86
N ASN A 315 -12.89 34.26 -8.01
CA ASN A 315 -12.93 34.96 -9.32
C ASN A 315 -11.62 35.68 -9.68
N GLY A 316 -10.46 35.15 -9.28
CA GLY A 316 -9.15 35.76 -9.54
C GLY A 316 -8.86 37.03 -8.71
N THR A 317 -9.64 37.31 -7.68
CA THR A 317 -9.40 38.44 -6.78
C THR A 317 -8.25 38.18 -5.82
N GLN A 318 -7.68 39.27 -5.27
CA GLN A 318 -6.63 39.19 -4.26
C GLN A 318 -7.19 38.59 -2.96
N GLN A 319 -6.43 37.67 -2.39
CA GLN A 319 -6.65 37.06 -1.07
C GLN A 319 -5.39 37.31 -0.22
N ILE A 320 -5.58 37.51 1.07
CA ILE A 320 -4.48 37.60 2.02
C ILE A 320 -4.31 36.23 2.69
N ILE A 321 -3.07 35.76 2.78
CA ILE A 321 -2.76 34.56 3.57
C ILE A 321 -3.09 34.86 5.03
N SER A 322 -4.04 34.13 5.56
CA SER A 322 -4.53 34.30 6.94
C SER A 322 -3.64 33.56 7.95
N GLU A 323 -3.65 34.02 9.19
CA GLU A 323 -3.03 33.29 10.31
C GLU A 323 -3.67 31.90 10.49
N ALA A 324 -4.98 31.79 10.25
CA ALA A 324 -5.68 30.50 10.27
C ALA A 324 -5.11 29.53 9.24
N ALA A 325 -4.81 29.97 8.00
CA ALA A 325 -4.19 29.11 6.99
C ALA A 325 -2.82 28.62 7.45
N ALA A 326 -1.96 29.51 7.96
CA ALA A 326 -0.64 29.15 8.48
C ALA A 326 -0.75 28.16 9.66
N THR A 327 -1.71 28.35 10.55
CA THR A 327 -1.97 27.47 11.71
C THR A 327 -2.40 26.08 11.25
N VAL A 328 -3.32 25.97 10.29
CA VAL A 328 -3.78 24.69 9.75
C VAL A 328 -2.65 23.95 9.03
N VAL A 329 -1.86 24.66 8.20
CA VAL A 329 -0.68 24.07 7.54
C VAL A 329 0.33 23.55 8.56
N ASN A 330 0.67 24.37 9.55
CA ASN A 330 1.60 23.98 10.61
C ASN A 330 1.11 22.75 11.40
N ALA A 331 -0.18 22.72 11.74
CA ALA A 331 -0.80 21.58 12.44
C ALA A 331 -0.81 20.31 11.57
N THR A 332 -1.04 20.44 10.26
CA THR A 332 -1.04 19.33 9.30
C THR A 332 0.37 18.75 9.13
N TRP A 333 1.39 19.60 9.04
CA TRP A 333 2.79 19.17 8.91
C TRP A 333 3.34 18.49 10.17
N HIS A 334 2.93 18.94 11.36
CA HIS A 334 3.44 18.41 12.62
C HIS A 334 2.59 17.28 13.22
N GLY A 335 1.45 16.99 12.61
CA GLY A 335 0.53 15.95 13.07
C GLY A 335 -0.33 16.35 14.27
N HIS A 336 -1.11 15.39 14.75
CA HIS A 336 -2.00 15.58 15.89
C HIS A 336 -1.22 15.99 17.14
N VAL A 337 -1.69 17.03 17.79
CA VAL A 337 -1.20 17.49 19.11
C VAL A 337 -2.36 17.40 20.10
N THR A 338 -2.21 16.56 21.12
CA THR A 338 -3.20 16.37 22.16
C THR A 338 -3.34 17.62 23.05
N ALA A 339 -4.42 17.68 23.83
CA ALA A 339 -4.66 18.79 24.76
C ALA A 339 -3.53 18.95 25.81
N ASP A 340 -2.84 17.86 26.16
CA ASP A 340 -1.68 17.88 27.06
C ASP A 340 -0.33 18.06 26.33
N GLY A 341 -0.35 18.33 25.02
CA GLY A 341 0.81 18.67 24.20
C GLY A 341 1.61 17.48 23.66
N GLN A 342 1.10 16.24 23.77
CA GLN A 342 1.75 15.08 23.16
C GLN A 342 1.52 15.04 21.66
N ARG A 343 2.41 14.34 20.93
CA ARG A 343 2.31 14.11 19.48
C ARG A 343 2.24 12.60 19.20
N PRO A 344 1.04 12.00 19.22
CA PRO A 344 0.88 10.54 19.10
C PRO A 344 1.08 10.02 17.67
N TYR A 345 1.04 10.90 16.67
CA TYR A 345 1.19 10.52 15.27
C TYR A 345 1.80 11.63 14.43
N HIS A 346 2.40 11.24 13.30
CA HIS A 346 3.06 12.13 12.35
C HIS A 346 2.08 12.99 11.57
N GLY A 347 2.58 14.07 10.99
CA GLY A 347 1.90 14.87 9.98
C GLY A 347 2.36 14.54 8.56
N ILE A 348 1.65 15.10 7.60
CA ILE A 348 2.04 15.12 6.19
C ILE A 348 3.24 16.07 6.02
N LEU A 349 4.17 15.70 5.14
CA LEU A 349 5.42 16.46 5.00
C LEU A 349 5.25 17.71 4.10
N PRO A 350 6.11 18.73 4.25
CA PRO A 350 6.16 19.86 3.33
C PRO A 350 6.32 19.40 1.87
N GLY A 351 5.65 20.08 0.93
CA GLY A 351 5.64 19.72 -0.49
C GLY A 351 4.45 18.86 -0.94
N ALA A 352 3.71 18.26 -0.01
CA ALA A 352 2.49 17.51 -0.32
C ALA A 352 1.34 18.45 -0.72
N ASP A 353 0.50 18.02 -1.68
CA ASP A 353 -0.70 18.75 -2.12
C ASP A 353 -1.87 18.50 -1.16
N PHE A 354 -2.04 19.36 -0.17
CA PHE A 354 -3.08 19.22 0.86
C PHE A 354 -4.50 19.33 0.35
N THR A 355 -4.70 20.09 -0.73
CA THR A 355 -6.02 20.46 -1.23
C THR A 355 -6.49 19.60 -2.37
N GLY A 356 -5.59 18.84 -3.01
CA GLY A 356 -5.86 18.09 -4.23
C GLY A 356 -6.17 18.97 -5.44
N ASN A 357 -5.85 20.26 -5.39
CA ASN A 357 -6.14 21.21 -6.46
C ASN A 357 -5.01 21.38 -7.48
N LYS A 358 -3.83 20.81 -7.23
CA LYS A 358 -2.73 20.89 -8.21
C LYS A 358 -3.10 20.07 -9.44
N PRO A 359 -2.98 20.65 -10.64
CA PRO A 359 -3.28 19.92 -11.88
C PRO A 359 -2.15 18.92 -12.15
N THR A 360 -2.32 17.71 -11.65
CA THR A 360 -1.50 16.57 -12.02
C THR A 360 -2.30 15.64 -12.95
N SER A 361 -1.62 14.78 -13.69
CA SER A 361 -2.28 13.81 -14.58
C SER A 361 -3.27 12.90 -13.84
N PHE A 362 -3.08 12.75 -12.52
CA PHE A 362 -3.92 11.94 -11.63
C PHE A 362 -4.10 12.72 -10.33
N SER A 363 -5.05 13.64 -10.31
CA SER A 363 -5.44 14.39 -9.11
C SER A 363 -6.04 13.44 -8.07
N GLN A 364 -5.57 13.54 -6.83
CA GLN A 364 -6.16 12.87 -5.68
C GLN A 364 -6.71 13.91 -4.70
N PRO A 365 -7.81 13.60 -3.99
CA PRO A 365 -8.32 14.52 -2.97
C PRO A 365 -7.29 14.70 -1.86
N GLY A 366 -7.14 15.94 -1.40
CA GLY A 366 -6.34 16.23 -0.21
C GLY A 366 -7.11 15.97 1.09
N ILE A 367 -6.44 16.17 2.22
CA ILE A 367 -7.07 16.06 3.54
C ILE A 367 -7.40 17.43 4.16
N VAL A 368 -7.07 18.54 3.48
CA VAL A 368 -7.36 19.90 3.92
C VAL A 368 -8.29 20.54 2.89
N MET A 369 -9.54 20.08 2.86
CA MET A 369 -10.51 20.56 1.88
C MET A 369 -11.51 21.52 2.52
N THR A 370 -11.84 22.59 1.78
CA THR A 370 -12.90 23.52 2.13
C THR A 370 -13.74 23.83 0.91
N SER A 371 -15.06 23.88 1.10
CA SER A 371 -16.03 24.26 0.05
C SER A 371 -16.23 25.76 0.08
N CYS A 372 -15.84 26.45 -0.99
CA CYS A 372 -15.77 27.90 -1.02
C CYS A 372 -16.66 28.55 -2.08
N ASN A 373 -17.19 29.70 -1.73
CA ASN A 373 -17.88 30.61 -2.64
C ASN A 373 -17.42 32.06 -2.41
N GLU A 374 -18.03 33.04 -3.06
CA GLU A 374 -17.65 34.45 -2.93
C GLU A 374 -17.80 35.03 -1.52
N LYS A 375 -18.60 34.40 -0.66
CA LYS A 375 -18.90 34.86 0.72
C LYS A 375 -17.95 34.25 1.75
N GLY A 376 -17.22 33.19 1.40
CA GLY A 376 -16.32 32.47 2.31
C GLY A 376 -16.34 30.96 2.05
N CYS A 377 -15.72 30.23 2.97
CA CYS A 377 -15.58 28.78 2.90
C CYS A 377 -16.27 28.12 4.10
N THR A 378 -16.64 26.88 3.91
CA THR A 378 -17.14 25.97 4.94
C THR A 378 -16.28 24.71 4.95
N ASP A 379 -16.35 23.95 6.00
CA ASP A 379 -15.68 22.67 6.15
C ASP A 379 -16.14 21.65 5.09
N GLU A 380 -15.20 20.88 4.55
CA GLU A 380 -15.46 19.77 3.62
C GLU A 380 -14.55 18.56 3.96
N PRO A 381 -14.75 17.90 5.12
CA PRO A 381 -13.85 16.87 5.58
C PRO A 381 -13.93 15.60 4.72
N SER A 382 -12.78 14.95 4.56
CA SER A 382 -12.69 13.64 3.91
C SER A 382 -13.54 12.59 4.62
N ASN A 383 -14.32 11.86 3.84
CA ASN A 383 -15.12 10.77 4.36
C ASN A 383 -14.30 9.64 4.98
N LEU A 384 -13.04 9.48 4.61
CA LEU A 384 -12.14 8.50 5.23
C LEU A 384 -12.06 8.71 6.75
N GLY A 385 -11.85 9.95 7.21
CA GLY A 385 -11.76 10.29 8.62
C GLY A 385 -13.13 10.37 9.30
N THR A 386 -14.11 11.03 8.67
CA THR A 386 -15.43 11.23 9.28
C THR A 386 -16.17 9.92 9.51
N ALA A 387 -16.07 8.96 8.58
CA ALA A 387 -16.69 7.64 8.73
C ALA A 387 -16.12 6.86 9.93
N TRP A 388 -14.82 6.99 10.21
CA TRP A 388 -14.20 6.35 11.36
C TRP A 388 -14.82 6.83 12.67
N PHE A 389 -14.87 8.13 12.86
CA PHE A 389 -15.46 8.71 14.08
C PHE A 389 -16.95 8.40 14.20
N LYS A 390 -17.73 8.60 13.14
CA LYS A 390 -19.17 8.43 13.17
C LYS A 390 -19.60 6.97 13.28
N LEU A 391 -19.07 6.09 12.43
CA LEU A 391 -19.59 4.73 12.30
C LEU A 391 -18.92 3.76 13.27
N PHE A 392 -17.63 3.92 13.53
CA PHE A 392 -16.89 2.94 14.34
C PHE A 392 -16.73 3.43 15.80
N ILE A 393 -16.38 4.69 16.02
CA ILE A 393 -16.13 5.18 17.39
C ILE A 393 -17.43 5.61 18.06
N ALA A 394 -18.16 6.57 17.49
CA ALA A 394 -19.44 7.05 18.03
C ALA A 394 -20.60 6.07 17.74
N LYS A 395 -20.46 5.22 16.73
CA LYS A 395 -21.47 4.24 16.27
C LYS A 395 -22.81 4.89 15.94
N ASN A 396 -22.74 6.10 15.40
CA ASN A 396 -23.88 6.95 15.09
C ASN A 396 -23.56 7.79 13.84
N GLU A 397 -24.25 7.53 12.74
CA GLU A 397 -24.08 8.24 11.46
C GLU A 397 -24.30 9.76 11.57
N THR A 398 -25.14 10.17 12.50
CA THR A 398 -25.52 11.59 12.71
C THR A 398 -24.66 12.28 13.75
N PHE A 399 -23.59 11.65 14.25
CA PHE A 399 -22.70 12.25 15.24
C PHE A 399 -22.09 13.54 14.70
N ASP A 400 -22.21 14.62 15.46
CA ASP A 400 -21.67 15.93 15.08
C ASP A 400 -20.20 16.03 15.46
N LEU A 401 -19.35 16.18 14.44
CA LEU A 401 -17.91 16.34 14.58
C LEU A 401 -17.47 17.80 14.67
N THR A 402 -18.37 18.76 14.38
CA THR A 402 -17.97 20.17 14.19
C THR A 402 -17.75 20.94 15.49
N ASN A 403 -18.32 20.48 16.59
CA ASN A 403 -18.29 21.16 17.89
C ASN A 403 -17.43 20.45 18.94
N MET A 404 -16.54 19.55 18.53
CA MET A 404 -15.66 18.84 19.47
C MET A 404 -14.58 19.75 20.03
N SER A 405 -14.39 19.71 21.36
CA SER A 405 -13.17 20.23 21.97
C SER A 405 -11.96 19.34 21.63
N ARG A 406 -10.76 19.82 21.92
CA ARG A 406 -9.52 19.03 21.76
C ARG A 406 -9.55 17.79 22.63
N GLU A 407 -9.98 17.90 23.87
CA GLU A 407 -10.10 16.79 24.83
C GLU A 407 -11.11 15.73 24.37
N GLU A 408 -12.24 16.16 23.77
CA GLU A 408 -13.21 15.24 23.19
C GLU A 408 -12.66 14.50 21.98
N TYR A 409 -11.96 15.21 21.10
CA TYR A 409 -11.26 14.58 19.97
C TYR A 409 -10.24 13.54 20.45
N ASP A 410 -9.38 13.88 21.43
CA ASP A 410 -8.39 12.97 22.00
C ASP A 410 -9.04 11.75 22.64
N ALA A 411 -10.15 11.94 23.36
CA ALA A 411 -10.90 10.85 23.98
C ALA A 411 -11.48 9.88 22.92
N LEU A 412 -11.97 10.40 21.78
CA LEU A 412 -12.46 9.58 20.68
C LEU A 412 -11.32 8.80 20.01
N VAL A 413 -10.17 9.45 19.75
CA VAL A 413 -8.98 8.77 19.21
C VAL A 413 -8.54 7.64 20.14
N TYR A 414 -8.50 7.89 21.45
CA TYR A 414 -8.14 6.88 22.44
C TYR A 414 -9.17 5.73 22.49
N SER A 415 -10.46 6.04 22.42
CA SER A 415 -11.54 5.06 22.37
C SER A 415 -11.44 4.16 21.13
N GLY A 416 -11.11 4.73 19.96
CA GLY A 416 -10.88 3.97 18.74
C GLY A 416 -9.73 2.97 18.87
N ARG A 417 -8.63 3.39 19.49
CA ARG A 417 -7.50 2.51 19.82
C ARG A 417 -7.94 1.34 20.70
N GLN A 418 -8.61 1.61 21.81
CA GLN A 418 -9.05 0.57 22.73
C GLN A 418 -9.97 -0.47 22.08
N GLN A 419 -10.85 -0.05 21.15
CA GLN A 419 -11.82 -0.92 20.54
C GLN A 419 -11.27 -1.73 19.37
N TYR A 420 -10.32 -1.19 18.59
CA TYR A 420 -10.00 -1.74 17.25
C TYR A 420 -8.53 -2.01 16.98
N GLU A 421 -7.60 -1.70 17.91
CA GLU A 421 -6.17 -1.92 17.73
C GLU A 421 -5.86 -3.37 17.36
N SER A 422 -6.46 -4.33 18.04
CA SER A 422 -6.24 -5.77 17.78
C SER A 422 -6.84 -6.27 16.46
N ILE A 423 -7.70 -5.48 15.79
CA ILE A 423 -8.40 -5.90 14.57
C ILE A 423 -7.72 -5.34 13.32
N VAL A 424 -7.55 -4.01 13.24
CA VAL A 424 -7.23 -3.32 11.99
C VAL A 424 -5.91 -2.56 11.99
N GLU A 425 -5.26 -2.36 13.13
CA GLU A 425 -4.10 -1.46 13.30
C GLU A 425 -2.91 -1.80 12.39
N THR A 426 -2.62 -3.09 12.21
CA THR A 426 -1.54 -3.56 11.30
C THR A 426 -0.18 -2.96 11.67
N ALA A 427 0.16 -2.96 12.95
CA ALA A 427 1.39 -2.33 13.48
C ALA A 427 2.29 -3.31 14.25
N ASP A 428 2.04 -4.62 14.15
CA ASP A 428 2.88 -5.63 14.80
C ASP A 428 4.25 -5.71 14.08
N PRO A 429 5.37 -5.40 14.76
CA PRO A 429 6.69 -5.41 14.16
C PRO A 429 7.33 -6.81 14.12
N ASP A 430 6.70 -7.84 14.70
CA ASP A 430 7.26 -9.20 14.73
C ASP A 430 7.02 -9.94 13.41
N LEU A 431 7.91 -9.75 12.45
CA LEU A 431 7.91 -10.43 11.16
C LEU A 431 8.84 -11.67 11.10
N ARG A 432 9.25 -12.23 12.26
CA ARG A 432 10.16 -13.39 12.30
C ARG A 432 9.62 -14.59 11.56
N GLN A 433 8.31 -14.83 11.61
CA GLN A 433 7.68 -15.95 10.89
C GLN A 433 7.71 -15.73 9.37
N PHE A 434 7.45 -14.52 8.90
CA PHE A 434 7.54 -14.16 7.48
C PHE A 434 8.97 -14.32 6.94
N LYS A 435 9.97 -13.85 7.69
CA LYS A 435 11.38 -14.09 7.38
C LYS A 435 11.72 -15.57 7.35
N ALA A 436 11.27 -16.35 8.35
CA ALA A 436 11.53 -17.79 8.46
C ALA A 436 10.87 -18.59 7.33
N ALA A 437 9.72 -18.14 6.80
CA ALA A 437 9.07 -18.71 5.62
C ALA A 437 9.81 -18.40 4.30
N GLY A 438 10.82 -17.52 4.34
CA GLY A 438 11.57 -17.10 3.14
C GLY A 438 10.97 -15.90 2.42
N GLY A 439 9.91 -15.31 2.95
CA GLY A 439 9.20 -14.19 2.35
C GLY A 439 10.09 -12.96 2.13
N LYS A 440 9.81 -12.20 1.06
CA LYS A 440 10.48 -10.94 0.74
C LYS A 440 9.48 -9.82 0.62
N MET A 441 9.79 -8.65 1.15
CA MET A 441 8.89 -7.50 1.12
C MET A 441 9.61 -6.23 0.67
N VAL A 442 8.94 -5.45 -0.17
CA VAL A 442 9.34 -4.09 -0.51
C VAL A 442 8.21 -3.12 -0.19
N THR A 443 8.57 -2.00 0.43
CA THR A 443 7.68 -0.86 0.66
C THR A 443 8.28 0.37 0.00
N PHE A 444 7.45 1.16 -0.66
CA PHE A 444 7.79 2.53 -1.05
C PHE A 444 6.80 3.49 -0.43
N HIS A 445 7.24 4.72 -0.13
CA HIS A 445 6.35 5.77 0.36
C HIS A 445 6.79 7.12 -0.24
N GLY A 446 5.84 7.86 -0.80
CA GLY A 446 6.07 9.18 -1.33
C GLY A 446 6.29 10.20 -0.20
N LEU A 447 7.34 11.02 -0.28
CA LEU A 447 7.55 12.11 0.69
C LEU A 447 6.59 13.29 0.49
N ALA A 448 5.89 13.34 -0.66
CA ALA A 448 4.79 14.27 -0.92
C ALA A 448 3.41 13.59 -0.82
N ASP A 449 3.31 12.50 -0.07
CA ASP A 449 2.03 11.82 0.17
C ASP A 449 1.07 12.77 0.90
N ASN A 450 -0.07 13.02 0.28
CA ASN A 450 -1.07 14.00 0.70
C ASN A 450 -2.21 13.40 1.54
N ILE A 451 -2.12 12.12 1.89
CA ILE A 451 -3.13 11.38 2.67
C ILE A 451 -2.50 10.66 3.85
N ILE A 452 -1.41 9.89 3.64
CA ILE A 452 -0.77 9.06 4.65
C ILE A 452 0.60 9.63 5.03
N PRO A 453 0.83 10.03 6.28
CA PRO A 453 2.13 10.49 6.74
C PRO A 453 3.22 9.42 6.56
N PRO A 454 4.30 9.69 5.81
CA PRO A 454 5.40 8.72 5.61
C PRO A 454 6.10 8.30 6.90
N GLY A 455 6.12 9.19 7.91
CA GLY A 455 6.70 8.90 9.21
C GLY A 455 6.11 7.68 9.91
N GLY A 456 4.84 7.34 9.64
CA GLY A 456 4.23 6.12 10.17
C GLY A 456 4.85 4.84 9.60
N THR A 457 5.24 4.84 8.32
CA THR A 457 5.97 3.73 7.68
C THR A 457 7.41 3.65 8.16
N GLU A 458 8.07 4.80 8.30
CA GLU A 458 9.43 4.88 8.82
C GLU A 458 9.51 4.31 10.24
N ASP A 459 8.60 4.70 11.13
CA ASP A 459 8.54 4.19 12.50
C ASP A 459 8.27 2.68 12.54
N TYR A 460 7.38 2.18 11.69
CA TYR A 460 7.13 0.75 11.58
C TYR A 460 8.38 -0.01 11.13
N TYR A 461 9.07 0.47 10.10
CA TYR A 461 10.30 -0.14 9.61
C TYR A 461 11.39 -0.18 10.70
N LYS A 462 11.54 0.91 11.47
CA LYS A 462 12.46 0.97 12.62
C LYS A 462 12.08 -0.03 13.71
N ALA A 463 10.79 -0.13 14.04
CA ALA A 463 10.30 -1.08 15.03
C ALA A 463 10.56 -2.54 14.60
N VAL A 464 10.37 -2.88 13.32
CA VAL A 464 10.75 -4.20 12.79
C VAL A 464 12.26 -4.42 12.91
N ASN A 465 13.10 -3.41 12.62
CA ASN A 465 14.55 -3.50 12.73
C ASN A 465 15.02 -3.68 14.18
N GLU A 466 14.32 -3.11 15.16
CA GLU A 466 14.62 -3.34 16.58
C GLU A 466 14.33 -4.79 16.99
N VAL A 467 13.29 -5.43 16.42
CA VAL A 467 12.96 -6.84 16.68
C VAL A 467 13.84 -7.79 15.87
N ILE A 468 14.21 -7.40 14.64
CA ILE A 468 14.94 -8.21 13.66
C ILE A 468 16.05 -7.34 13.04
N PRO A 469 17.25 -7.26 13.66
CA PRO A 469 18.31 -6.35 13.23
C PRO A 469 18.85 -6.56 11.80
N ASP A 470 18.68 -7.76 11.23
CA ASP A 470 18.99 -8.10 9.84
C ASP A 470 17.79 -7.91 8.89
N ILE A 471 17.02 -6.85 9.10
CA ILE A 471 15.79 -6.52 8.35
C ILE A 471 16.04 -6.45 6.83
N GLN A 472 17.20 -5.96 6.40
CA GLN A 472 17.56 -5.80 4.99
C GLN A 472 17.60 -7.13 4.21
N ASP A 473 17.67 -8.28 4.89
CA ASP A 473 17.70 -9.60 4.26
C ASP A 473 16.32 -10.04 3.72
N PHE A 474 15.23 -9.39 4.17
CA PHE A 474 13.89 -9.79 3.78
C PHE A 474 12.89 -8.63 3.59
N TYR A 475 13.20 -7.42 4.09
CA TYR A 475 12.34 -6.25 3.97
C TYR A 475 13.15 -5.00 3.59
N ARG A 476 12.79 -4.33 2.49
CA ARG A 476 13.39 -3.08 2.00
C ARG A 476 12.34 -1.97 1.93
N TYR A 477 12.68 -0.80 2.44
CA TYR A 477 11.84 0.40 2.40
C TYR A 477 12.51 1.50 1.59
N PHE A 478 11.76 2.17 0.70
CA PHE A 478 12.23 3.21 -0.19
C PHE A 478 11.40 4.49 -0.02
N GLU A 479 12.05 5.59 0.28
CA GLU A 479 11.45 6.92 0.32
C GLU A 479 11.52 7.58 -1.06
N ALA A 480 10.39 8.11 -1.57
CA ALA A 480 10.29 8.69 -2.90
C ALA A 480 9.99 10.20 -2.84
N PRO A 481 11.00 11.08 -2.94
CA PRO A 481 10.79 12.53 -2.95
C PRO A 481 9.84 12.95 -4.07
N GLY A 482 8.90 13.86 -3.76
CA GLY A 482 7.95 14.41 -4.73
C GLY A 482 6.85 13.48 -5.21
N LEU A 483 6.83 12.20 -4.80
CA LEU A 483 5.74 11.28 -5.08
C LEU A 483 4.57 11.53 -4.12
N GLY A 484 3.35 11.63 -4.67
CA GLY A 484 2.11 11.72 -3.92
C GLY A 484 1.64 10.36 -3.37
N HIS A 485 0.39 10.32 -2.90
CA HIS A 485 -0.19 9.09 -2.35
C HIS A 485 -0.33 7.98 -3.41
N CYS A 486 0.49 6.95 -3.34
CA CYS A 486 0.61 5.85 -4.31
C CYS A 486 1.06 6.26 -5.72
N PHE A 487 0.64 7.39 -6.20
CA PHE A 487 0.95 8.00 -7.51
C PHE A 487 0.65 9.51 -7.46
N GLY A 488 0.95 10.22 -8.53
CA GLY A 488 0.77 11.68 -8.57
C GLY A 488 1.92 12.44 -7.93
N GLY A 489 1.75 13.74 -7.70
CA GLY A 489 2.86 14.64 -7.40
C GLY A 489 3.70 14.91 -8.64
N VAL A 490 4.97 15.25 -8.46
CA VAL A 490 5.92 15.54 -9.56
C VAL A 490 6.86 14.36 -9.83
N SER A 491 6.92 13.39 -8.95
CA SER A 491 7.66 12.13 -9.15
C SER A 491 6.79 11.04 -9.76
N GLY A 492 7.38 10.26 -10.67
CA GLY A 492 6.82 8.98 -11.09
C GLY A 492 6.89 7.92 -9.99
N THR A 493 6.15 6.84 -10.19
CA THR A 493 6.23 5.66 -9.31
C THR A 493 7.51 4.86 -9.58
N PRO A 494 8.04 4.08 -8.61
CA PRO A 494 9.26 3.26 -8.80
C PRO A 494 8.99 2.02 -9.66
N THR A 495 8.83 2.21 -10.96
CA THR A 495 8.33 1.20 -11.93
C THR A 495 9.20 -0.05 -12.09
N GLY A 496 10.41 -0.06 -11.58
CA GLY A 496 11.30 -1.24 -11.58
C GLY A 496 11.16 -2.13 -10.34
N LEU A 497 10.48 -1.66 -9.30
CA LEU A 497 10.57 -2.25 -7.96
C LEU A 497 9.90 -3.63 -7.87
N PHE A 498 8.80 -3.89 -8.60
CA PHE A 498 8.17 -5.21 -8.60
C PHE A 498 9.05 -6.27 -9.27
N GLU A 499 9.67 -5.94 -10.40
CA GLU A 499 10.60 -6.87 -11.08
C GLU A 499 11.83 -7.15 -10.21
N GLN A 500 12.31 -6.14 -9.49
CA GLN A 500 13.40 -6.31 -8.52
C GLN A 500 12.98 -7.20 -7.34
N LEU A 501 11.74 -7.07 -6.83
CA LEU A 501 11.20 -7.97 -5.81
C LEU A 501 11.12 -9.42 -6.35
N ARG A 502 10.65 -9.62 -7.57
CA ARG A 502 10.63 -10.94 -8.21
C ARG A 502 12.03 -11.55 -8.27
N ASN A 503 12.99 -10.77 -8.73
CA ASN A 503 14.38 -11.22 -8.79
C ASN A 503 14.94 -11.56 -7.41
N TRP A 504 14.52 -10.84 -6.37
CA TRP A 504 14.89 -11.15 -4.98
C TRP A 504 14.29 -12.48 -4.50
N VAL A 505 13.00 -12.69 -4.74
CA VAL A 505 12.29 -13.93 -4.39
C VAL A 505 12.85 -15.13 -5.16
N GLU A 506 12.99 -14.98 -6.49
CA GLU A 506 13.27 -16.12 -7.38
C GLU A 506 14.77 -16.42 -7.53
N ASN A 507 15.64 -15.42 -7.39
CA ASN A 507 17.08 -15.55 -7.64
C ASN A 507 17.96 -15.05 -6.47
N GLY A 508 17.37 -14.53 -5.39
CA GLY A 508 18.10 -14.08 -4.22
C GLY A 508 18.78 -12.70 -4.35
N THR A 509 18.54 -11.95 -5.45
CA THR A 509 19.16 -10.63 -5.68
C THR A 509 18.28 -9.53 -5.12
N ALA A 510 18.66 -8.96 -3.98
CA ALA A 510 17.92 -7.88 -3.32
C ALA A 510 18.00 -6.55 -4.09
N PRO A 511 16.97 -5.68 -4.02
CA PRO A 511 17.00 -4.35 -4.62
C PRO A 511 17.86 -3.38 -3.79
N ASP A 512 19.08 -3.10 -4.21
CA ASP A 512 19.99 -2.15 -3.54
C ASP A 512 19.73 -0.70 -3.97
N GLN A 513 19.01 -0.49 -5.04
CA GLN A 513 18.51 0.80 -5.53
C GLN A 513 17.39 0.58 -6.53
N THR A 514 16.53 1.58 -6.72
CA THR A 514 15.50 1.53 -7.78
C THR A 514 15.40 2.88 -8.50
N PRO A 515 15.25 2.89 -9.84
CA PRO A 515 15.15 4.15 -10.58
C PRO A 515 13.80 4.84 -10.33
N ILE A 516 13.85 6.17 -10.32
CA ILE A 516 12.67 7.03 -10.29
C ILE A 516 12.86 8.22 -11.24
N GLN A 517 11.76 8.76 -11.77
CA GLN A 517 11.76 9.93 -12.64
C GLN A 517 10.94 11.05 -12.01
N ILE A 518 11.52 12.25 -11.90
CA ILE A 518 10.88 13.47 -11.42
C ILE A 518 10.62 14.36 -12.64
N SER A 519 9.41 14.91 -12.77
CA SER A 519 9.02 15.76 -13.90
C SER A 519 8.39 17.05 -13.39
N VAL A 520 9.08 18.17 -13.60
CA VAL A 520 8.63 19.51 -13.18
C VAL A 520 8.63 20.45 -14.40
N GLY A 521 7.45 20.90 -14.79
CA GLY A 521 7.28 21.65 -16.04
C GLY A 521 7.71 20.81 -17.24
N ASN A 522 8.72 21.29 -17.99
CA ASN A 522 9.30 20.58 -19.12
C ASN A 522 10.62 19.86 -18.78
N ALA A 523 11.09 19.95 -17.54
CA ALA A 523 12.31 19.30 -17.10
C ALA A 523 12.02 17.89 -16.57
N THR A 524 12.94 16.97 -16.85
CA THR A 524 12.90 15.60 -16.36
C THR A 524 14.22 15.26 -15.70
N HIS A 525 14.16 14.79 -14.47
CA HIS A 525 15.30 14.34 -13.69
C HIS A 525 15.17 12.84 -13.41
N ASN A 526 16.18 12.08 -13.78
CA ASN A 526 16.25 10.66 -13.45
C ASN A 526 17.12 10.51 -12.21
N ARG A 527 16.55 9.92 -11.18
CA ARG A 527 17.21 9.68 -9.88
C ARG A 527 17.12 8.20 -9.52
N ILE A 528 17.76 7.83 -8.43
CA ILE A 528 17.60 6.53 -7.77
C ILE A 528 16.97 6.72 -6.41
N LEU A 529 16.24 5.73 -5.95
CA LEU A 529 15.85 5.57 -4.54
C LEU A 529 16.76 4.55 -3.89
N CYS A 530 17.08 4.78 -2.64
CA CYS A 530 17.94 3.91 -1.84
C CYS A 530 17.13 3.20 -0.75
N PRO A 531 17.51 1.98 -0.35
CA PRO A 531 16.87 1.32 0.79
C PRO A 531 17.13 2.10 2.07
N TYR A 532 16.08 2.46 2.80
CA TYR A 532 16.18 3.14 4.07
C TYR A 532 17.10 2.34 5.05
N PRO A 533 18.02 2.96 5.82
CA PRO A 533 18.15 4.40 6.06
C PRO A 533 19.06 5.16 5.07
N GLU A 534 19.56 4.52 4.03
CA GLU A 534 20.38 5.19 3.02
C GLU A 534 19.54 6.22 2.25
N LYS A 535 20.21 7.29 1.81
CA LYS A 535 19.61 8.35 0.99
C LYS A 535 20.33 8.45 -0.35
N SER A 536 19.58 8.86 -1.37
CA SER A 536 20.12 9.20 -2.67
C SER A 536 20.85 10.55 -2.58
N ILE A 537 22.13 10.55 -2.89
CA ILE A 537 23.02 11.74 -2.80
C ILE A 537 23.57 12.04 -4.19
N PHE A 538 23.49 13.32 -4.58
CA PHE A 538 24.08 13.80 -5.82
C PHE A 538 25.60 13.89 -5.71
N ASN A 539 26.31 13.40 -6.73
CA ASN A 539 27.76 13.44 -6.83
C ASN A 539 28.18 14.70 -7.60
N ASP A 540 28.53 15.76 -6.91
CA ASP A 540 28.89 17.07 -7.48
C ASP A 540 29.89 17.00 -8.65
N GLY A 541 30.82 16.07 -8.60
CA GLY A 541 31.82 15.84 -9.65
C GLY A 541 31.24 15.32 -10.99
N CYS A 542 29.98 14.84 -10.99
CA CYS A 542 29.30 14.35 -12.20
C CYS A 542 28.72 15.47 -13.06
N GLY A 543 28.37 16.61 -12.46
CA GLY A 543 27.98 17.86 -13.14
C GLY A 543 26.56 17.90 -13.73
N ASP A 544 25.76 16.82 -13.66
CA ASP A 544 24.41 16.76 -14.24
C ASP A 544 23.44 15.99 -13.33
N ALA A 545 22.71 16.70 -12.48
CA ALA A 545 21.75 16.11 -11.54
C ALA A 545 20.51 15.49 -12.22
N SER A 546 20.32 15.69 -13.52
CA SER A 546 19.21 15.07 -14.27
C SER A 546 19.47 13.60 -14.65
N LYS A 547 20.66 13.08 -14.40
CA LYS A 547 21.09 11.74 -14.77
C LYS A 547 21.20 10.82 -13.56
N ALA A 548 20.58 9.65 -13.64
CA ALA A 548 20.57 8.66 -12.55
C ALA A 548 21.98 8.19 -12.16
N GLU A 549 22.92 8.09 -13.12
CA GLU A 549 24.31 7.71 -12.87
C GLU A 549 25.10 8.71 -12.03
N CYS A 550 24.58 9.94 -11.85
CA CYS A 550 25.17 10.96 -11.01
C CYS A 550 24.73 10.89 -9.54
N TRP A 551 23.93 9.89 -9.19
CA TRP A 551 23.42 9.68 -7.85
C TRP A 551 23.95 8.38 -7.27
N SER A 552 24.19 8.35 -5.98
CA SER A 552 24.63 7.15 -5.25
C SER A 552 23.93 7.03 -3.91
N CYS A 553 23.79 5.79 -3.42
CA CYS A 553 23.27 5.53 -2.09
C CYS A 553 24.37 5.72 -1.05
N SER A 554 24.07 6.47 0.01
CA SER A 554 24.98 6.68 1.12
C SER A 554 24.21 6.82 2.42
N GLU A 555 24.79 6.30 3.52
CA GLU A 555 24.28 6.61 4.85
C GLU A 555 24.34 8.13 5.05
N SER A 556 23.27 8.73 5.56
CA SER A 556 23.25 10.17 5.86
C SER A 556 24.37 10.48 6.84
N LEU A 557 25.23 11.45 6.54
CA LEU A 557 26.34 11.91 7.40
C LEU A 557 25.87 12.61 8.69
N VAL A 558 24.62 12.49 9.08
CA VAL A 558 24.13 12.90 10.39
C VAL A 558 24.67 11.88 11.41
N LYS A 559 25.91 12.12 11.86
CA LYS A 559 26.41 11.48 13.09
C LYS A 559 25.38 11.75 14.17
N SER A 560 24.56 10.74 14.46
CA SER A 560 23.66 10.79 15.59
C SER A 560 24.52 10.94 16.84
N ASN A 561 24.52 12.13 17.44
CA ASN A 561 24.85 12.27 18.84
C ASN A 561 23.76 11.52 19.62
N THR A 562 23.90 10.22 19.68
CA THR A 562 23.12 9.36 20.57
C THR A 562 23.52 9.65 22.01
N THR A 563 23.03 10.75 22.54
CA THR A 563 22.76 10.80 23.98
C THR A 563 21.67 9.76 24.21
N LYS A 564 22.05 8.67 24.88
CA LYS A 564 21.14 7.63 25.35
C LYS A 564 19.96 8.31 26.06
N ARG A 565 18.83 8.48 25.37
CA ARG A 565 17.55 8.72 26.04
C ARG A 565 17.16 7.39 26.65
N ALA A 566 17.00 7.41 27.98
CA ALA A 566 16.49 6.27 28.72
C ALA A 566 15.20 5.77 28.06
N ALA A 567 15.13 4.46 27.85
CA ALA A 567 13.94 3.80 27.35
C ALA A 567 12.73 4.18 28.24
N PRO A 568 11.56 4.47 27.66
CA PRO A 568 10.37 4.63 28.47
C PRO A 568 10.06 3.29 29.14
N ILE A 569 10.03 3.30 30.46
CA ILE A 569 9.62 2.16 31.28
C ILE A 569 8.12 1.93 31.00
N PHE A 570 7.79 0.85 30.32
CA PHE A 570 6.43 0.35 30.26
C PHE A 570 6.03 -0.12 31.66
N HIS A 571 5.30 0.69 32.41
CA HIS A 571 4.50 0.20 33.51
C HIS A 571 3.21 -0.36 32.93
N GLY A 572 3.14 -1.69 32.92
CA GLY A 572 1.89 -2.38 32.70
C GLY A 572 0.89 -2.06 33.81
N LEU A 573 -0.32 -1.76 33.41
CA LEU A 573 -1.59 -2.21 34.00
C LEU A 573 -2.64 -2.10 32.89
#